data_0f5e191bf6c0ab5654c9d58356e93826
#
_entry.id   0f5e191bf6c0ab5654c9d58356e93826
#
_cell.length_a   1.000
_cell.length_b   1.000
_cell.length_c   1.000
_cell.angle_alpha   90.00
_cell.angle_beta   90.00
_cell.angle_gamma   90.00
#
_symmetry.space_group_name_H-M   'P 1'
#
loop_
_entity.id
_entity.type
_entity.pdbx_description
1 polymer ?
#
loop_
_entity_poly.entity_id
_entity_poly.type
_entity_poly.pdbx_seq_one_letter_code
_entity_poly.pdbx_strand_id
1 'polypeptide(L)'
;MVFLIIVGSTLTTKQPNINAEENDTNWQKIKESGELRVGLSADYAPMEFEKNANGKTEYAGVDIELAKKIAKDNHLKLKIINMQFDSLLGALKTGKIDVIISGMTSTPERKKEVDFSDSYTKTGNVMLIRKSDKNKFHTLKDFSNKKVAAQKGTEQEKIAQQEIENADISSLNRLPDAILAVKSNKVEGLVIEKPVAEAYVKQNNSLMIANVNFNEEKKDNVIAVPKNSPILLANVNKSIKEVNDQHLISKYMDKASKDMQDDSSFFDKYGAFFIKGLKNTILISMIGVVLGAVLGALIALAKLSKFKLLSWIASIYIEFLRGTPMLVQVFLVFFGTTAVLGLD
;
A
#
# COMPACT_ATOMS: atom_id res chain seq x y z
N MET A 1 -75.20 17.96 -3.30
CA MET A 1 -74.05 18.52 -4.07
C MET A 1 -72.86 18.41 -3.21
N VAL A 2 -72.07 17.33 -3.40
CA VAL A 2 -70.91 17.00 -2.57
C VAL A 2 -69.64 17.34 -3.38
N PHE A 3 -68.85 18.29 -2.91
CA PHE A 3 -67.57 18.67 -3.55
C PHE A 3 -66.49 17.72 -3.07
N LEU A 4 -65.92 16.93 -3.98
CA LEU A 4 -64.76 16.08 -3.73
C LEU A 4 -63.52 16.93 -3.97
N ILE A 5 -62.75 17.20 -2.91
CA ILE A 5 -61.42 17.85 -2.98
C ILE A 5 -60.38 16.76 -3.19
N ILE A 6 -59.81 16.69 -4.41
CA ILE A 6 -58.65 15.83 -4.72
C ILE A 6 -57.40 16.61 -4.30
N VAL A 7 -56.77 16.16 -3.22
CA VAL A 7 -55.44 16.64 -2.83
C VAL A 7 -54.42 15.87 -3.64
N GLY A 8 -53.91 16.52 -4.69
CA GLY A 8 -52.78 16.00 -5.47
C GLY A 8 -51.47 16.15 -4.70
N SER A 9 -50.92 15.06 -4.18
CA SER A 9 -49.58 15.03 -3.66
C SER A 9 -48.58 15.04 -4.82
N THR A 10 -47.95 16.18 -5.07
CA THR A 10 -46.85 16.30 -6.00
C THR A 10 -45.62 15.67 -5.35
N LEU A 11 -45.25 14.46 -5.79
CA LEU A 11 -43.95 13.86 -5.57
C LEU A 11 -42.91 14.72 -6.31
N THR A 12 -42.27 15.63 -5.57
CA THR A 12 -41.07 16.33 -6.06
C THR A 12 -39.91 15.33 -6.11
N THR A 13 -39.76 14.69 -7.26
CA THR A 13 -38.49 14.02 -7.58
C THR A 13 -37.43 15.11 -7.68
N LYS A 14 -36.51 15.13 -6.72
CA LYS A 14 -35.36 16.01 -6.75
C LYS A 14 -34.52 15.63 -7.96
N GLN A 15 -34.67 16.36 -9.07
CA GLN A 15 -33.79 16.22 -10.24
C GLN A 15 -32.35 16.55 -9.80
N PRO A 16 -31.35 15.79 -10.24
CA PRO A 16 -29.94 16.13 -9.97
C PRO A 16 -29.66 17.52 -10.57
N ASN A 17 -29.05 18.36 -9.76
CA ASN A 17 -28.79 19.75 -10.09
C ASN A 17 -27.74 19.79 -11.22
N ILE A 18 -28.14 20.13 -12.44
CA ILE A 18 -27.28 20.22 -13.65
C ILE A 18 -26.08 21.14 -13.41
N ASN A 19 -26.23 22.15 -12.54
CA ASN A 19 -25.14 23.06 -12.14
C ASN A 19 -24.06 22.43 -11.26
N ALA A 20 -24.30 21.26 -10.67
CA ALA A 20 -23.29 20.56 -9.85
C ALA A 20 -22.28 19.81 -10.72
N GLU A 21 -22.69 19.33 -11.89
CA GLU A 21 -21.83 18.58 -12.83
C GLU A 21 -20.76 19.48 -13.46
N GLU A 22 -21.09 20.73 -13.79
CA GLU A 22 -20.13 21.72 -14.33
C GLU A 22 -19.07 22.16 -13.30
N ASN A 23 -19.33 22.01 -12.01
CA ASN A 23 -18.45 22.47 -10.94
C ASN A 23 -17.55 21.37 -10.30
N ASP A 24 -17.79 20.08 -10.59
CA ASP A 24 -16.92 18.99 -10.09
C ASP A 24 -15.78 18.72 -11.07
N THR A 25 -14.76 19.56 -11.00
CA THR A 25 -13.56 19.46 -11.86
C THR A 25 -12.81 18.15 -11.67
N ASN A 26 -12.88 17.52 -10.49
CA ASN A 26 -12.25 16.23 -10.24
C ASN A 26 -12.97 15.11 -10.99
N TRP A 27 -14.31 15.10 -10.92
CA TRP A 27 -15.11 14.14 -11.67
C TRP A 27 -14.94 14.26 -13.18
N GLN A 28 -14.90 15.50 -13.71
CA GLN A 28 -14.65 15.74 -15.13
C GLN A 28 -13.30 15.15 -15.58
N LYS A 29 -12.22 15.42 -14.86
CA LYS A 29 -10.88 14.84 -15.14
C LYS A 29 -10.89 13.31 -15.15
N ILE A 30 -11.60 12.69 -14.19
CA ILE A 30 -11.73 11.23 -14.12
C ILE A 30 -12.47 10.70 -15.36
N LYS A 31 -13.56 11.36 -15.76
CA LYS A 31 -14.34 10.98 -16.95
C LYS A 31 -13.52 11.13 -18.23
N GLU A 32 -12.79 12.21 -18.39
CA GLU A 32 -11.93 12.48 -19.54
C GLU A 32 -10.79 11.47 -19.65
N SER A 33 -10.17 11.11 -18.52
CA SER A 33 -9.10 10.10 -18.50
C SER A 33 -9.61 8.68 -18.73
N GLY A 34 -10.90 8.42 -18.43
CA GLY A 34 -11.48 7.07 -18.44
C GLY A 34 -10.91 6.13 -17.37
N GLU A 35 -10.12 6.65 -16.40
CA GLU A 35 -9.47 5.88 -15.34
C GLU A 35 -9.89 6.40 -13.97
N LEU A 36 -10.12 5.48 -13.01
CA LEU A 36 -10.24 5.77 -11.58
C LEU A 36 -8.94 5.37 -10.89
N ARG A 37 -8.16 6.35 -10.42
CA ARG A 37 -6.91 6.13 -9.70
C ARG A 37 -7.20 5.98 -8.21
N VAL A 38 -7.09 4.74 -7.72
CA VAL A 38 -7.35 4.40 -6.32
C VAL A 38 -6.03 4.28 -5.56
N GLY A 39 -5.83 5.14 -4.56
CA GLY A 39 -4.71 5.05 -3.63
C GLY A 39 -5.02 4.11 -2.48
N LEU A 40 -4.08 3.25 -2.13
CA LEU A 40 -4.18 2.32 -1.01
C LEU A 40 -2.79 1.87 -0.53
N SER A 41 -2.74 1.23 0.66
CA SER A 41 -1.54 0.61 1.21
C SER A 41 -1.71 -0.90 1.19
N ALA A 42 -1.21 -1.55 0.12
CA ALA A 42 -1.48 -2.97 -0.16
C ALA A 42 -0.69 -3.93 0.74
N ASP A 43 -0.73 -3.70 2.03
CA ASP A 43 -0.09 -4.51 3.08
C ASP A 43 -1.02 -4.77 4.28
N TYR A 44 -2.33 -4.50 4.13
CA TYR A 44 -3.33 -4.54 5.20
C TYR A 44 -4.38 -5.64 4.98
N ALA A 45 -3.91 -6.89 4.82
CA ALA A 45 -4.79 -8.04 4.59
C ALA A 45 -5.76 -8.27 5.79
N PRO A 46 -7.03 -8.59 5.57
CA PRO A 46 -7.69 -8.97 4.31
C PRO A 46 -8.31 -7.80 3.53
N MET A 47 -8.10 -6.55 3.96
CA MET A 47 -8.69 -5.38 3.32
C MET A 47 -8.05 -5.12 1.95
N GLU A 48 -6.73 -4.91 1.91
CA GLU A 48 -5.95 -4.76 0.69
C GLU A 48 -4.54 -5.34 0.85
N PHE A 49 -4.11 -6.16 -0.09
CA PHE A 49 -2.80 -6.80 -0.05
C PHE A 49 -2.29 -7.20 -1.43
N GLU A 50 -0.98 -7.32 -1.52
CA GLU A 50 -0.34 -7.89 -2.70
C GLU A 50 -0.37 -9.42 -2.65
N LYS A 51 -0.77 -10.04 -3.77
CA LYS A 51 -0.60 -11.47 -4.00
C LYS A 51 0.24 -11.70 -5.24
N ASN A 52 0.99 -12.79 -5.24
CA ASN A 52 1.77 -13.18 -6.39
C ASN A 52 1.00 -14.24 -7.19
N ALA A 53 0.65 -13.91 -8.41
CA ALA A 53 -0.02 -14.84 -9.33
C ALA A 53 0.87 -15.04 -10.57
N ASN A 54 1.42 -16.24 -10.73
CA ASN A 54 2.27 -16.60 -11.88
C ASN A 54 3.45 -15.63 -12.12
N GLY A 55 4.11 -15.19 -11.06
CA GLY A 55 5.24 -14.27 -11.13
C GLY A 55 4.87 -12.81 -11.46
N LYS A 56 3.58 -12.45 -11.34
CA LYS A 56 3.09 -11.09 -11.42
C LYS A 56 2.49 -10.69 -10.07
N THR A 57 2.76 -9.46 -9.66
CA THR A 57 2.10 -8.87 -8.50
C THR A 57 0.68 -8.46 -8.89
N GLU A 58 -0.30 -8.99 -8.18
CA GLU A 58 -1.70 -8.62 -8.26
C GLU A 58 -2.17 -8.08 -6.91
N TYR A 59 -3.22 -7.26 -6.93
CA TYR A 59 -3.85 -6.76 -5.72
C TYR A 59 -5.13 -7.53 -5.41
N ALA A 60 -5.33 -7.89 -4.14
CA ALA A 60 -6.49 -8.60 -3.64
C ALA A 60 -6.97 -7.99 -2.32
N GLY A 61 -8.17 -8.36 -1.90
CA GLY A 61 -8.77 -7.88 -0.66
C GLY A 61 -10.13 -7.23 -0.85
N VAL A 62 -10.77 -6.92 0.27
CA VAL A 62 -12.11 -6.30 0.32
C VAL A 62 -12.12 -4.96 -0.42
N ASP A 63 -11.14 -4.10 -0.13
CA ASP A 63 -11.02 -2.76 -0.69
C ASP A 63 -10.70 -2.79 -2.19
N ILE A 64 -10.00 -3.83 -2.65
CA ILE A 64 -9.75 -4.05 -4.08
C ILE A 64 -11.05 -4.44 -4.80
N GLU A 65 -11.87 -5.32 -4.22
CA GLU A 65 -13.16 -5.69 -4.82
C GLU A 65 -14.14 -4.51 -4.81
N LEU A 66 -14.13 -3.70 -3.75
CA LEU A 66 -14.90 -2.45 -3.68
C LEU A 66 -14.45 -1.44 -4.75
N ALA A 67 -13.15 -1.26 -4.93
CA ALA A 67 -12.57 -0.41 -5.97
C ALA A 67 -12.98 -0.87 -7.38
N LYS A 68 -12.93 -2.19 -7.64
CA LYS A 68 -13.39 -2.79 -8.91
C LYS A 68 -14.88 -2.52 -9.17
N LYS A 69 -15.72 -2.66 -8.12
CA LYS A 69 -17.16 -2.39 -8.21
C LYS A 69 -17.41 -0.92 -8.57
N ILE A 70 -16.79 0.02 -7.85
CA ILE A 70 -16.94 1.46 -8.09
C ILE A 70 -16.49 1.84 -9.51
N ALA A 71 -15.33 1.35 -9.95
CA ALA A 71 -14.84 1.63 -11.31
C ALA A 71 -15.80 1.07 -12.38
N LYS A 72 -16.28 -0.17 -12.21
CA LYS A 72 -17.23 -0.82 -13.11
C LYS A 72 -18.55 -0.07 -13.21
N ASP A 73 -19.14 0.33 -12.08
CA ASP A 73 -20.43 1.03 -12.03
C ASP A 73 -20.37 2.38 -12.73
N ASN A 74 -19.19 3.00 -12.77
CA ASN A 74 -18.95 4.29 -13.41
C ASN A 74 -18.34 4.18 -14.82
N HIS A 75 -18.21 2.96 -15.37
CA HIS A 75 -17.63 2.69 -16.70
C HIS A 75 -16.18 3.19 -16.83
N LEU A 76 -15.39 3.09 -15.75
CA LEU A 76 -14.00 3.53 -15.68
C LEU A 76 -13.04 2.31 -15.60
N LYS A 77 -11.82 2.50 -16.08
CA LYS A 77 -10.73 1.55 -15.83
C LYS A 77 -10.17 1.77 -14.42
N LEU A 78 -10.00 0.70 -13.66
CA LEU A 78 -9.37 0.77 -12.34
C LEU A 78 -7.85 0.84 -12.49
N LYS A 79 -7.25 1.82 -11.81
CA LYS A 79 -5.80 1.93 -11.65
C LYS A 79 -5.44 2.01 -10.18
N ILE A 80 -4.83 0.94 -9.65
CA ILE A 80 -4.34 0.91 -8.28
C ILE A 80 -3.00 1.64 -8.19
N ILE A 81 -2.88 2.52 -7.20
CA ILE A 81 -1.62 3.22 -6.87
C ILE A 81 -1.28 2.88 -5.43
N ASN A 82 -0.38 1.90 -5.28
CA ASN A 82 0.10 1.44 -3.99
C ASN A 82 1.14 2.39 -3.41
N MET A 83 0.95 2.83 -2.16
CA MET A 83 1.88 3.69 -1.42
C MET A 83 1.72 3.50 0.09
N GLN A 84 2.59 4.10 0.89
CA GLN A 84 2.47 4.07 2.34
C GLN A 84 1.21 4.80 2.80
N PHE A 85 0.56 4.29 3.85
CA PHE A 85 -0.72 4.80 4.34
C PHE A 85 -0.66 6.29 4.71
N ASP A 86 0.40 6.74 5.37
CA ASP A 86 0.60 8.13 5.77
C ASP A 86 0.75 9.11 4.59
N SER A 87 1.06 8.61 3.39
CA SER A 87 1.21 9.40 2.17
C SER A 87 -0.09 9.59 1.38
N LEU A 88 -1.13 8.79 1.67
CA LEU A 88 -2.37 8.74 0.89
C LEU A 88 -3.11 10.08 0.86
N LEU A 89 -3.28 10.75 2.01
CA LEU A 89 -3.97 12.04 2.07
C LEU A 89 -3.24 13.12 1.26
N GLY A 90 -1.92 13.16 1.32
CA GLY A 90 -1.11 14.07 0.51
C GLY A 90 -1.27 13.81 -0.99
N ALA A 91 -1.29 12.53 -1.39
CA ALA A 91 -1.47 12.13 -2.77
C ALA A 91 -2.88 12.49 -3.31
N LEU A 92 -3.92 12.34 -2.48
CA LEU A 92 -5.28 12.75 -2.83
C LEU A 92 -5.38 14.26 -3.02
N LYS A 93 -4.85 15.06 -2.10
CA LYS A 93 -4.85 16.52 -2.15
C LYS A 93 -4.11 17.08 -3.37
N THR A 94 -3.04 16.41 -3.79
CA THR A 94 -2.26 16.84 -4.97
C THR A 94 -2.79 16.27 -6.29
N GLY A 95 -3.91 15.52 -6.27
CA GLY A 95 -4.50 14.94 -7.47
C GLY A 95 -3.68 13.82 -8.11
N LYS A 96 -2.76 13.21 -7.37
CA LYS A 96 -2.00 12.03 -7.80
C LYS A 96 -2.89 10.77 -7.84
N ILE A 97 -3.89 10.74 -6.96
CA ILE A 97 -4.96 9.74 -6.88
C ILE A 97 -6.31 10.44 -6.84
N ASP A 98 -7.37 9.75 -7.18
CA ASP A 98 -8.74 10.29 -7.25
C ASP A 98 -9.55 9.96 -6.00
N VAL A 99 -9.32 8.79 -5.41
CA VAL A 99 -9.95 8.33 -4.16
C VAL A 99 -8.97 7.53 -3.33
N ILE A 100 -9.21 7.46 -2.00
CA ILE A 100 -8.51 6.53 -1.10
C ILE A 100 -9.50 5.45 -0.68
N ILE A 101 -9.12 4.19 -0.91
CA ILE A 101 -9.82 2.99 -0.40
C ILE A 101 -8.76 2.13 0.26
N SER A 102 -8.63 2.23 1.59
CA SER A 102 -7.50 1.63 2.36
C SER A 102 -7.85 1.51 3.85
N GLY A 103 -8.96 0.85 4.18
CA GLY A 103 -9.39 0.70 5.58
C GLY A 103 -9.45 2.02 6.35
N MET A 104 -9.68 3.14 5.65
CA MET A 104 -9.55 4.47 6.24
C MET A 104 -10.77 4.84 7.06
N THR A 105 -10.55 5.33 8.28
CA THR A 105 -11.58 5.93 9.16
C THR A 105 -11.65 7.44 8.97
N SER A 106 -12.86 8.02 9.12
CA SER A 106 -13.05 9.47 9.12
C SER A 106 -12.74 10.04 10.50
N THR A 107 -11.69 10.87 10.59
CA THR A 107 -11.41 11.62 11.81
C THR A 107 -11.73 13.12 11.65
N PRO A 108 -11.94 13.88 12.74
CA PRO A 108 -12.19 15.33 12.63
C PRO A 108 -11.10 16.07 11.87
N GLU A 109 -9.83 15.68 12.03
CA GLU A 109 -8.70 16.28 11.34
C GLU A 109 -8.76 16.01 9.83
N ARG A 110 -8.99 14.73 9.46
CA ARG A 110 -9.09 14.33 8.05
C ARG A 110 -10.29 14.97 7.35
N LYS A 111 -11.43 15.12 8.06
CA LYS A 111 -12.62 15.81 7.53
C LYS A 111 -12.39 17.27 7.15
N LYS A 112 -11.39 17.93 7.73
CA LYS A 112 -11.01 19.30 7.33
C LYS A 112 -10.37 19.32 5.94
N GLU A 113 -9.70 18.24 5.54
CA GLU A 113 -8.87 18.18 4.34
C GLU A 113 -9.54 17.47 3.15
N VAL A 114 -10.39 16.49 3.42
CA VAL A 114 -11.05 15.64 2.42
C VAL A 114 -12.52 15.42 2.79
N ASP A 115 -13.33 14.96 1.83
CA ASP A 115 -14.69 14.49 2.08
C ASP A 115 -14.70 12.96 2.15
N PHE A 116 -15.70 12.41 2.84
CA PHE A 116 -15.82 10.99 3.07
C PHE A 116 -17.16 10.46 2.59
N SER A 117 -17.13 9.24 2.07
CA SER A 117 -18.32 8.49 1.68
C SER A 117 -19.13 8.01 2.88
N ASP A 118 -20.27 7.41 2.58
CA ASP A 118 -20.97 6.52 3.50
C ASP A 118 -20.05 5.35 3.91
N SER A 119 -20.38 4.74 5.07
CA SER A 119 -19.63 3.59 5.59
C SER A 119 -19.87 2.34 4.74
N TYR A 120 -18.77 1.62 4.41
CA TYR A 120 -18.88 0.30 3.77
C TYR A 120 -18.65 -0.85 4.76
N THR A 121 -18.01 -0.59 5.93
CA THR A 121 -17.87 -1.56 7.03
C THR A 121 -17.60 -0.85 8.35
N LYS A 122 -17.85 -1.55 9.46
CA LYS A 122 -17.55 -1.07 10.82
C LYS A 122 -16.61 -2.03 11.52
N THR A 123 -15.58 -1.49 12.13
CA THR A 123 -14.57 -2.27 12.84
C THR A 123 -14.21 -1.66 14.18
N GLY A 124 -13.63 -2.49 15.05
CA GLY A 124 -13.05 -2.05 16.32
C GLY A 124 -11.58 -2.42 16.36
N ASN A 125 -10.84 -1.81 17.29
CA ASN A 125 -9.43 -2.05 17.49
C ASN A 125 -9.18 -3.12 18.54
N VAL A 126 -8.10 -3.89 18.36
CA VAL A 126 -7.64 -4.94 19.27
C VAL A 126 -6.15 -4.87 19.47
N MET A 127 -5.66 -5.50 20.52
CA MET A 127 -4.22 -5.68 20.74
C MET A 127 -3.79 -7.06 20.28
N LEU A 128 -2.93 -7.12 19.27
CA LEU A 128 -2.29 -8.34 18.79
C LEU A 128 -1.00 -8.58 19.55
N ILE A 129 -0.83 -9.75 20.13
CA ILE A 129 0.34 -10.15 20.93
C ILE A 129 0.88 -11.51 20.52
N ARG A 130 2.05 -11.87 21.04
CA ARG A 130 2.55 -13.25 20.95
C ARG A 130 1.68 -14.18 21.80
N LYS A 131 1.42 -15.39 21.32
CA LYS A 131 0.67 -16.42 22.08
C LYS A 131 1.41 -16.85 23.36
N SER A 132 2.74 -16.78 23.37
CA SER A 132 3.55 -17.03 24.57
C SER A 132 3.28 -16.06 25.72
N ASP A 133 2.76 -14.89 25.41
CA ASP A 133 2.53 -13.81 26.36
C ASP A 133 1.08 -13.73 26.85
N LYS A 134 0.25 -14.74 26.53
CA LYS A 134 -1.19 -14.74 26.85
C LYS A 134 -1.53 -14.48 28.31
N ASN A 135 -0.63 -14.88 29.24
CA ASN A 135 -0.80 -14.74 30.68
C ASN A 135 -0.16 -13.46 31.25
N LYS A 136 0.44 -12.60 30.38
CA LYS A 136 1.13 -11.38 30.81
C LYS A 136 0.26 -10.13 30.71
N PHE A 137 -0.71 -10.13 29.75
CA PHE A 137 -1.45 -8.95 29.37
C PHE A 137 -2.95 -9.22 29.48
N HIS A 138 -3.60 -8.62 30.49
CA HIS A 138 -5.03 -8.75 30.79
C HIS A 138 -5.79 -7.43 30.70
N THR A 139 -5.07 -6.32 30.78
CA THR A 139 -5.60 -4.96 30.73
C THR A 139 -4.69 -4.06 29.90
N LEU A 140 -5.17 -2.89 29.45
CA LEU A 140 -4.30 -1.91 28.77
C LEU A 140 -3.19 -1.39 29.69
N LYS A 141 -3.39 -1.38 31.02
CA LYS A 141 -2.36 -0.98 32.00
C LYS A 141 -1.13 -1.89 31.98
N ASP A 142 -1.28 -3.15 31.59
CA ASP A 142 -0.15 -4.09 31.52
C ASP A 142 0.84 -3.70 30.39
N PHE A 143 0.40 -2.85 29.45
CA PHE A 143 1.26 -2.28 28.42
C PHE A 143 1.87 -0.93 28.80
N SER A 144 1.57 -0.38 29.99
CA SER A 144 2.21 0.86 30.47
C SER A 144 3.72 0.68 30.57
N ASN A 145 4.46 1.69 30.09
CA ASN A 145 5.93 1.66 29.99
C ASN A 145 6.48 0.50 29.10
N LYS A 146 5.66 -0.06 28.22
CA LYS A 146 6.06 -1.08 27.25
C LYS A 146 6.13 -0.50 25.85
N LYS A 147 6.88 -1.20 25.00
CA LYS A 147 6.95 -0.87 23.57
C LYS A 147 5.77 -1.49 22.83
N VAL A 148 4.96 -0.65 22.21
CA VAL A 148 3.76 -1.06 21.46
C VAL A 148 3.87 -0.54 20.03
N ALA A 149 3.58 -1.39 19.04
CA ALA A 149 3.58 -0.98 17.65
C ALA A 149 2.22 -0.47 17.20
N ALA A 150 2.24 0.42 16.22
CA ALA A 150 1.10 0.78 15.39
C ALA A 150 1.60 1.15 13.98
N GLN A 151 0.71 1.07 12.98
CA GLN A 151 1.06 1.57 11.65
C GLN A 151 1.01 3.11 11.67
N LYS A 152 2.03 3.71 11.08
CA LYS A 152 2.21 5.16 11.07
C LYS A 152 1.08 5.89 10.33
N GLY A 153 0.61 6.99 10.91
CA GLY A 153 -0.43 7.83 10.34
C GLY A 153 -1.85 7.27 10.48
N THR A 154 -2.01 6.11 11.12
CA THR A 154 -3.31 5.48 11.36
C THR A 154 -3.98 6.01 12.62
N GLU A 155 -5.27 5.71 12.78
CA GLU A 155 -5.98 5.97 14.02
C GLU A 155 -5.49 5.06 15.15
N GLN A 156 -5.08 3.84 14.83
CA GLN A 156 -4.51 2.88 15.77
C GLN A 156 -3.26 3.44 16.48
N GLU A 157 -2.45 4.22 15.78
CA GLU A 157 -1.31 4.91 16.37
C GLU A 157 -1.77 5.95 17.40
N LYS A 158 -2.81 6.75 17.08
CA LYS A 158 -3.38 7.72 18.02
C LYS A 158 -4.02 7.05 19.24
N ILE A 159 -4.77 5.98 19.05
CA ILE A 159 -5.38 5.18 20.11
C ILE A 159 -4.29 4.64 21.04
N ALA A 160 -3.22 4.08 20.50
CA ALA A 160 -2.11 3.59 21.29
C ALA A 160 -1.48 4.70 22.15
N GLN A 161 -1.31 5.90 21.59
CA GLN A 161 -0.79 7.06 22.31
C GLN A 161 -1.73 7.60 23.40
N GLN A 162 -3.04 7.50 23.20
CA GLN A 162 -4.04 8.09 24.07
C GLN A 162 -4.49 7.16 25.19
N GLU A 163 -4.60 5.86 24.91
CA GLU A 163 -5.18 4.88 25.83
C GLU A 163 -4.15 4.04 26.59
N ILE A 164 -2.90 4.00 26.15
CA ILE A 164 -1.85 3.24 26.83
C ILE A 164 -0.90 4.20 27.53
N GLU A 165 -1.00 4.26 28.84
CA GLU A 165 -0.24 5.18 29.68
C GLU A 165 1.27 4.96 29.54
N ASN A 166 2.02 6.02 29.20
CA ASN A 166 3.50 6.00 29.06
C ASN A 166 4.04 4.91 28.13
N ALA A 167 3.28 4.44 27.13
CA ALA A 167 3.78 3.48 26.17
C ALA A 167 4.82 4.12 25.23
N ASP A 168 5.90 3.36 24.93
CA ASP A 168 6.82 3.70 23.82
C ASP A 168 6.20 3.23 22.50
N ILE A 169 5.63 4.17 21.73
CA ILE A 169 4.94 3.82 20.48
C ILE A 169 5.93 3.70 19.33
N SER A 170 6.07 2.47 18.84
CA SER A 170 6.84 2.15 17.64
C SER A 170 5.98 2.32 16.39
N SER A 171 6.08 3.49 15.75
CA SER A 171 5.37 3.81 14.51
C SER A 171 6.06 3.17 13.31
N LEU A 172 5.43 2.21 12.66
CA LEU A 172 6.00 1.47 11.53
C LEU A 172 5.23 1.77 10.25
N ASN A 173 5.95 1.97 9.14
CA ASN A 173 5.33 2.38 7.87
C ASN A 173 4.48 1.26 7.27
N ARG A 174 4.86 0.00 7.47
CA ARG A 174 4.21 -1.18 6.89
C ARG A 174 3.71 -2.12 7.97
N LEU A 175 2.50 -2.62 7.80
CA LEU A 175 1.92 -3.57 8.75
C LEU A 175 2.71 -4.88 8.89
N PRO A 176 3.25 -5.51 7.83
CA PRO A 176 4.09 -6.70 7.99
C PRO A 176 5.32 -6.49 8.88
N ASP A 177 5.90 -5.29 8.88
CA ASP A 177 7.03 -4.95 9.75
C ASP A 177 6.59 -4.87 11.22
N ALA A 178 5.38 -4.33 11.48
CA ALA A 178 4.79 -4.31 12.82
C ALA A 178 4.47 -5.73 13.33
N ILE A 179 3.91 -6.59 12.49
CA ILE A 179 3.70 -8.01 12.80
C ILE A 179 5.02 -8.72 13.11
N LEU A 180 6.05 -8.47 12.31
CA LEU A 180 7.38 -9.05 12.54
C LEU A 180 8.00 -8.53 13.85
N ALA A 181 7.80 -7.26 14.20
CA ALA A 181 8.27 -6.69 15.46
C ALA A 181 7.62 -7.37 16.67
N VAL A 182 6.31 -7.69 16.63
CA VAL A 182 5.63 -8.50 17.66
C VAL A 182 6.26 -9.89 17.74
N LYS A 183 6.36 -10.59 16.59
CA LYS A 183 6.91 -11.98 16.54
C LYS A 183 8.33 -12.08 17.03
N SER A 184 9.15 -11.08 16.75
CA SER A 184 10.59 -11.04 17.14
C SER A 184 10.83 -10.44 18.53
N ASN A 185 9.79 -10.21 19.32
CA ASN A 185 9.88 -9.64 20.67
C ASN A 185 10.55 -8.24 20.73
N LYS A 186 10.43 -7.46 19.66
CA LYS A 186 10.89 -6.06 19.61
C LYS A 186 9.86 -5.11 20.21
N VAL A 187 8.57 -5.51 20.19
CA VAL A 187 7.44 -4.83 20.82
C VAL A 187 6.59 -5.85 21.55
N GLU A 188 5.83 -5.41 22.56
CA GLU A 188 4.99 -6.28 23.36
C GLU A 188 3.63 -6.55 22.69
N GLY A 189 3.12 -5.59 21.93
CA GLY A 189 1.86 -5.71 21.20
C GLY A 189 1.77 -4.79 20.01
N LEU A 190 0.71 -4.97 19.22
CA LEU A 190 0.36 -4.13 18.06
C LEU A 190 -1.11 -3.76 18.14
N VAL A 191 -1.42 -2.48 18.10
CA VAL A 191 -2.80 -1.99 17.97
C VAL A 191 -3.21 -2.06 16.51
N ILE A 192 -4.30 -2.78 16.24
CA ILE A 192 -4.72 -3.13 14.87
C ILE A 192 -6.23 -3.37 14.83
N GLU A 193 -6.85 -3.22 13.67
CA GLU A 193 -8.26 -3.58 13.47
C GLU A 193 -8.52 -5.07 13.66
N LYS A 194 -9.66 -5.38 14.28
CA LYS A 194 -10.03 -6.76 14.63
C LYS A 194 -10.05 -7.72 13.41
N PRO A 195 -10.66 -7.40 12.26
CA PRO A 195 -10.65 -8.32 11.12
C PRO A 195 -9.25 -8.63 10.59
N VAL A 196 -8.36 -7.64 10.65
CA VAL A 196 -6.96 -7.79 10.22
C VAL A 196 -6.20 -8.65 11.23
N ALA A 197 -6.37 -8.41 12.53
CA ALA A 197 -5.76 -9.25 13.57
C ALA A 197 -6.22 -10.71 13.46
N GLU A 198 -7.52 -10.96 13.25
CA GLU A 198 -8.08 -12.30 13.08
C GLU A 198 -7.47 -13.04 11.88
N ALA A 199 -7.26 -12.32 10.75
CA ALA A 199 -6.63 -12.89 9.57
C ALA A 199 -5.18 -13.32 9.85
N TYR A 200 -4.40 -12.48 10.53
CA TYR A 200 -3.02 -12.82 10.91
C TYR A 200 -2.94 -13.95 11.94
N VAL A 201 -3.84 -13.98 12.93
CA VAL A 201 -3.90 -15.08 13.92
C VAL A 201 -4.24 -16.41 13.24
N LYS A 202 -5.17 -16.41 12.27
CA LYS A 202 -5.53 -17.61 11.51
C LYS A 202 -4.36 -18.18 10.72
N GLN A 203 -3.50 -17.32 10.19
CA GLN A 203 -2.32 -17.73 9.42
C GLN A 203 -1.10 -18.03 10.29
N ASN A 204 -1.10 -17.59 11.54
CA ASN A 204 0.09 -17.64 12.38
C ASN A 204 -0.21 -18.06 13.80
N ASN A 205 0.02 -19.34 14.08
CA ASN A 205 -0.23 -19.94 15.39
C ASN A 205 0.58 -19.35 16.55
N SER A 206 1.61 -18.52 16.28
CA SER A 206 2.40 -17.83 17.31
C SER A 206 1.80 -16.51 17.79
N LEU A 207 0.73 -16.04 17.14
CA LEU A 207 0.03 -14.80 17.46
C LEU A 207 -1.33 -15.08 18.10
N MET A 208 -1.84 -14.11 18.84
CA MET A 208 -3.19 -14.10 19.38
C MET A 208 -3.68 -12.66 19.62
N ILE A 209 -4.99 -12.49 19.70
CA ILE A 209 -5.61 -11.25 20.16
C ILE A 209 -5.62 -11.31 21.69
N ALA A 210 -5.09 -10.28 22.35
CA ALA A 210 -5.17 -10.14 23.80
C ALA A 210 -6.61 -9.85 24.25
N ASN A 211 -6.97 -10.33 25.42
CA ASN A 211 -8.27 -10.04 26.02
C ASN A 211 -8.23 -8.68 26.74
N VAL A 212 -7.98 -7.62 25.97
CA VAL A 212 -8.00 -6.24 26.46
C VAL A 212 -8.97 -5.43 25.60
N ASN A 213 -9.62 -4.44 26.18
CA ASN A 213 -10.59 -3.60 25.49
C ASN A 213 -10.05 -2.17 25.40
N PHE A 214 -10.16 -1.58 24.24
CA PHE A 214 -10.04 -0.14 24.03
C PHE A 214 -11.36 0.54 24.33
N ASN A 215 -11.31 1.80 24.81
CA ASN A 215 -12.51 2.56 25.19
C ASN A 215 -13.30 3.06 23.97
N GLU A 216 -12.76 2.92 22.78
CA GLU A 216 -13.38 3.42 21.56
C GLU A 216 -14.51 2.50 21.04
N GLU A 217 -15.60 3.16 20.60
CA GLU A 217 -16.65 2.50 19.83
C GLU A 217 -16.12 2.05 18.45
N LYS A 218 -16.84 1.09 17.85
CA LYS A 218 -16.57 0.68 16.47
C LYS A 218 -16.67 1.86 15.54
N LYS A 219 -15.67 2.02 14.67
CA LYS A 219 -15.59 3.09 13.68
C LYS A 219 -15.89 2.62 12.28
N ASP A 220 -16.35 3.57 11.50
CA ASP A 220 -16.71 3.37 10.10
C ASP A 220 -15.47 3.44 9.21
N ASN A 221 -15.26 2.40 8.39
CA ASN A 221 -14.35 2.49 7.26
C ASN A 221 -15.09 3.12 6.09
N VAL A 222 -14.48 4.13 5.51
CA VAL A 222 -15.05 5.02 4.51
C VAL A 222 -14.04 5.30 3.39
N ILE A 223 -14.54 5.75 2.25
CA ILE A 223 -13.70 6.17 1.12
C ILE A 223 -13.47 7.67 1.22
N ALA A 224 -12.21 8.10 1.10
CA ALA A 224 -11.90 9.53 1.04
C ALA A 224 -11.89 10.02 -0.42
N VAL A 225 -12.51 11.17 -0.65
CA VAL A 225 -12.52 11.88 -1.93
C VAL A 225 -12.02 13.31 -1.75
N PRO A 226 -11.52 13.97 -2.80
CA PRO A 226 -11.10 15.37 -2.70
C PRO A 226 -12.25 16.27 -2.27
N LYS A 227 -11.94 17.39 -1.58
CA LYS A 227 -12.91 18.43 -1.29
C LYS A 227 -13.56 18.95 -2.58
N ASN A 228 -14.82 19.38 -2.45
CA ASN A 228 -15.59 19.95 -3.55
C ASN A 228 -15.79 18.99 -4.75
N SER A 229 -15.96 17.69 -4.46
CA SER A 229 -16.22 16.64 -5.45
C SER A 229 -17.57 15.96 -5.22
N PRO A 230 -18.69 16.70 -5.29
CA PRO A 230 -20.01 16.19 -4.92
C PRO A 230 -20.51 15.09 -5.85
N ILE A 231 -20.16 15.14 -7.14
CA ILE A 231 -20.58 14.12 -8.11
C ILE A 231 -19.77 12.84 -7.94
N LEU A 232 -18.45 12.97 -7.74
CA LEU A 232 -17.59 11.82 -7.42
C LEU A 232 -18.10 11.14 -6.14
N LEU A 233 -18.37 11.92 -5.08
CA LEU A 233 -18.87 11.39 -3.81
C LEU A 233 -20.23 10.70 -3.96
N ALA A 234 -21.15 11.29 -4.73
CA ALA A 234 -22.47 10.70 -4.99
C ALA A 234 -22.37 9.35 -5.74
N ASN A 235 -21.46 9.25 -6.73
CA ASN A 235 -21.23 8.03 -7.48
C ASN A 235 -20.59 6.94 -6.60
N VAL A 236 -19.63 7.30 -5.75
CA VAL A 236 -19.04 6.41 -4.76
C VAL A 236 -20.10 5.89 -3.79
N ASN A 237 -20.94 6.78 -3.23
CA ASN A 237 -21.99 6.41 -2.28
C ASN A 237 -23.07 5.52 -2.93
N LYS A 238 -23.38 5.73 -4.20
CA LYS A 238 -24.29 4.84 -4.94
C LYS A 238 -23.77 3.42 -4.98
N SER A 239 -22.49 3.23 -5.33
CA SER A 239 -21.86 1.89 -5.33
C SER A 239 -21.79 1.28 -3.93
N ILE A 240 -21.47 2.08 -2.90
CA ILE A 240 -21.46 1.61 -1.49
C ILE A 240 -22.84 1.17 -1.06
N LYS A 241 -23.90 1.92 -1.42
CA LYS A 241 -25.26 1.54 -1.11
C LYS A 241 -25.60 0.17 -1.70
N GLU A 242 -25.28 -0.07 -2.97
CA GLU A 242 -25.50 -1.37 -3.62
C GLU A 242 -24.71 -2.49 -2.94
N VAL A 243 -23.45 -2.23 -2.52
CA VAL A 243 -22.62 -3.18 -1.79
C VAL A 243 -23.24 -3.54 -0.45
N ASN A 244 -23.77 -2.56 0.28
CA ASN A 244 -24.41 -2.75 1.58
C ASN A 244 -25.75 -3.47 1.44
N ASP A 245 -26.61 -3.05 0.51
CA ASP A 245 -27.94 -3.64 0.24
C ASP A 245 -27.82 -5.13 -0.16
N GLN A 246 -26.76 -5.48 -0.89
CA GLN A 246 -26.51 -6.86 -1.35
C GLN A 246 -25.59 -7.66 -0.41
N HIS A 247 -25.18 -7.11 0.72
CA HIS A 247 -24.27 -7.71 1.69
C HIS A 247 -22.96 -8.24 1.05
N LEU A 248 -22.40 -7.49 0.08
CA LEU A 248 -21.23 -7.96 -0.68
C LEU A 248 -19.93 -7.98 0.14
N ILE A 249 -19.84 -7.19 1.23
CA ILE A 249 -18.62 -7.15 2.06
C ILE A 249 -18.28 -8.54 2.60
N SER A 250 -19.25 -9.33 3.05
CA SER A 250 -18.99 -10.70 3.52
C SER A 250 -18.42 -11.60 2.40
N LYS A 251 -18.95 -11.47 1.18
CA LYS A 251 -18.43 -12.21 0.02
C LYS A 251 -17.01 -11.79 -0.35
N TYR A 252 -16.72 -10.47 -0.25
CA TYR A 252 -15.39 -9.93 -0.49
C TYR A 252 -14.40 -10.42 0.59
N MET A 253 -14.83 -10.49 1.84
CA MET A 253 -14.04 -11.02 2.96
C MET A 253 -13.73 -12.51 2.77
N ASP A 254 -14.72 -13.32 2.35
CA ASP A 254 -14.53 -14.74 2.05
C ASP A 254 -13.55 -14.95 0.89
N LYS A 255 -13.66 -14.13 -0.16
CA LYS A 255 -12.73 -14.15 -1.29
C LYS A 255 -11.32 -13.76 -0.84
N ALA A 256 -11.17 -12.67 -0.09
CA ALA A 256 -9.90 -12.23 0.45
C ALA A 256 -9.25 -13.32 1.32
N SER A 257 -10.04 -13.98 2.17
CA SER A 257 -9.58 -15.08 3.02
C SER A 257 -9.05 -16.27 2.20
N LYS A 258 -9.68 -16.59 1.06
CA LYS A 258 -9.20 -17.62 0.14
C LYS A 258 -7.91 -17.18 -0.57
N ASP A 259 -7.87 -15.93 -1.05
CA ASP A 259 -6.68 -15.37 -1.69
C ASP A 259 -5.46 -15.30 -0.74
N MET A 260 -5.70 -15.20 0.58
CA MET A 260 -4.66 -15.25 1.62
C MET A 260 -4.18 -16.69 1.94
N GLN A 261 -5.01 -17.71 1.70
CA GLN A 261 -4.70 -19.11 1.97
C GLN A 261 -3.97 -19.78 0.80
N ASP A 262 -3.34 -18.98 -0.07
CA ASP A 262 -2.59 -19.52 -1.21
C ASP A 262 -1.45 -20.43 -0.71
N ASP A 263 -1.71 -21.75 -0.74
CA ASP A 263 -0.80 -22.84 -0.37
C ASP A 263 0.27 -23.10 -1.44
N SER A 264 0.45 -22.17 -2.39
CA SER A 264 1.46 -22.32 -3.43
C SER A 264 2.85 -22.44 -2.81
N SER A 265 3.62 -23.41 -3.31
CA SER A 265 4.97 -23.64 -2.83
C SER A 265 5.84 -22.37 -3.04
N PHE A 266 6.90 -22.21 -2.25
CA PHE A 266 7.85 -21.12 -2.42
C PHE A 266 8.33 -20.97 -3.88
N PHE A 267 8.56 -22.10 -4.56
CA PHE A 267 8.98 -22.09 -5.96
C PHE A 267 7.86 -21.69 -6.92
N ASP A 268 6.61 -22.06 -6.66
CA ASP A 268 5.46 -21.60 -7.47
C ASP A 268 5.31 -20.09 -7.33
N LYS A 269 5.51 -19.57 -6.12
CA LYS A 269 5.34 -18.17 -5.79
C LYS A 269 6.48 -17.27 -6.30
N TYR A 270 7.71 -17.74 -6.19
CA TYR A 270 8.91 -16.93 -6.46
C TYR A 270 9.80 -17.49 -7.58
N GLY A 271 9.58 -18.70 -8.06
CA GLY A 271 10.42 -19.37 -9.04
C GLY A 271 10.64 -18.55 -10.32
N ALA A 272 9.58 -17.89 -10.82
CA ALA A 272 9.68 -17.02 -12.00
C ALA A 272 10.63 -15.83 -11.78
N PHE A 273 10.66 -15.25 -10.58
CA PHE A 273 11.60 -14.17 -10.24
C PHE A 273 13.03 -14.66 -10.19
N PHE A 274 13.27 -15.84 -9.59
CA PHE A 274 14.60 -16.46 -9.56
C PHE A 274 15.11 -16.78 -10.97
N ILE A 275 14.28 -17.36 -11.83
CA ILE A 275 14.66 -17.66 -13.20
C ILE A 275 14.94 -16.39 -14.00
N LYS A 276 14.11 -15.35 -13.83
CA LYS A 276 14.33 -14.04 -14.47
C LYS A 276 15.62 -13.40 -13.98
N GLY A 277 15.86 -13.42 -12.67
CA GLY A 277 17.11 -12.93 -12.08
C GLY A 277 18.33 -13.67 -12.60
N LEU A 278 18.28 -15.00 -12.62
CA LEU A 278 19.34 -15.85 -13.15
C LEU A 278 19.64 -15.53 -14.63
N LYS A 279 18.59 -15.45 -15.49
CA LYS A 279 18.76 -15.07 -16.91
C LYS A 279 19.42 -13.71 -17.06
N ASN A 280 18.98 -12.72 -16.29
CA ASN A 280 19.58 -11.37 -16.35
C ASN A 280 21.05 -11.40 -15.89
N THR A 281 21.35 -12.12 -14.82
CA THR A 281 22.74 -12.27 -14.32
C THR A 281 23.63 -12.91 -15.38
N ILE A 282 23.19 -14.01 -15.99
CA ILE A 282 23.96 -14.70 -17.06
C ILE A 282 24.15 -13.74 -18.24
N LEU A 283 23.10 -13.06 -18.68
CA LEU A 283 23.19 -12.13 -19.82
C LEU A 283 24.17 -10.99 -19.55
N ILE A 284 24.06 -10.33 -18.41
CA ILE A 284 24.96 -9.22 -18.02
C ILE A 284 26.39 -9.71 -17.89
N SER A 285 26.59 -10.88 -17.25
CA SER A 285 27.93 -11.48 -17.11
C SER A 285 28.54 -11.83 -18.46
N MET A 286 27.76 -12.40 -19.38
CA MET A 286 28.23 -12.75 -20.72
C MET A 286 28.66 -11.49 -21.53
N ILE A 287 27.81 -10.45 -21.47
CA ILE A 287 28.13 -9.15 -22.10
C ILE A 287 29.41 -8.57 -21.48
N GLY A 288 29.50 -8.58 -20.14
CA GLY A 288 30.66 -8.08 -19.41
C GLY A 288 31.97 -8.81 -19.79
N VAL A 289 31.93 -10.15 -19.89
CA VAL A 289 33.07 -10.97 -20.31
C VAL A 289 33.50 -10.66 -21.72
N VAL A 290 32.56 -10.60 -22.67
CA VAL A 290 32.87 -10.30 -24.07
C VAL A 290 33.46 -8.89 -24.23
N LEU A 291 32.83 -7.89 -23.62
CA LEU A 291 33.33 -6.51 -23.67
C LEU A 291 34.70 -6.39 -22.99
N GLY A 292 34.86 -7.03 -21.83
CA GLY A 292 36.12 -7.05 -21.08
C GLY A 292 37.24 -7.71 -21.87
N ALA A 293 36.96 -8.84 -22.54
CA ALA A 293 37.94 -9.52 -23.39
C ALA A 293 38.38 -8.65 -24.60
N VAL A 294 37.41 -8.02 -25.29
CA VAL A 294 37.70 -7.14 -26.42
C VAL A 294 38.52 -5.92 -25.99
N LEU A 295 38.07 -5.22 -24.96
CA LEU A 295 38.74 -4.05 -24.42
C LEU A 295 40.16 -4.40 -23.90
N GLY A 296 40.26 -5.51 -23.14
CA GLY A 296 41.53 -6.01 -22.62
C GLY A 296 42.53 -6.34 -23.76
N ALA A 297 42.05 -6.99 -24.85
CA ALA A 297 42.88 -7.26 -26.03
C ALA A 297 43.35 -5.96 -26.70
N LEU A 298 42.46 -4.99 -26.86
CA LEU A 298 42.81 -3.69 -27.47
C LEU A 298 43.86 -2.93 -26.63
N ILE A 299 43.70 -2.93 -25.31
CA ILE A 299 44.65 -2.28 -24.39
C ILE A 299 46.00 -3.02 -24.40
N ALA A 300 46.00 -4.36 -24.46
CA ALA A 300 47.20 -5.15 -24.57
C ALA A 300 47.97 -4.86 -25.89
N LEU A 301 47.25 -4.77 -26.99
CA LEU A 301 47.83 -4.37 -28.30
C LEU A 301 48.37 -2.94 -28.27
N ALA A 302 47.66 -2.01 -27.64
CA ALA A 302 48.11 -0.64 -27.45
C ALA A 302 49.42 -0.58 -26.62
N LYS A 303 49.55 -1.40 -25.58
CA LYS A 303 50.75 -1.51 -24.75
C LYS A 303 51.96 -2.05 -25.55
N LEU A 304 51.74 -2.98 -26.49
CA LEU A 304 52.74 -3.57 -27.35
C LEU A 304 53.08 -2.71 -28.60
N SER A 305 52.40 -1.59 -28.76
CA SER A 305 52.61 -0.69 -29.90
C SER A 305 53.99 -0.07 -29.90
N LYS A 306 54.58 0.10 -31.09
CA LYS A 306 55.85 0.83 -31.33
C LYS A 306 55.69 2.34 -31.07
N PHE A 307 54.46 2.84 -31.01
CA PHE A 307 54.16 4.25 -30.74
C PHE A 307 54.24 4.51 -29.21
N LYS A 308 55.33 5.12 -28.75
CA LYS A 308 55.67 5.28 -27.33
C LYS A 308 54.59 5.94 -26.50
N LEU A 309 53.87 6.93 -27.04
CA LEU A 309 52.82 7.63 -26.33
C LEU A 309 51.64 6.69 -26.04
N LEU A 310 51.22 5.88 -27.01
CA LEU A 310 50.13 4.93 -26.89
C LEU A 310 50.46 3.83 -25.86
N SER A 311 51.66 3.29 -25.94
CA SER A 311 52.18 2.30 -25.00
C SER A 311 52.27 2.86 -23.57
N TRP A 312 52.66 4.12 -23.42
CA TRP A 312 52.74 4.78 -22.12
C TRP A 312 51.33 4.98 -21.47
N ILE A 313 50.35 5.48 -22.25
CA ILE A 313 48.97 5.64 -21.78
C ILE A 313 48.36 4.29 -21.36
N ALA A 314 48.51 3.25 -22.19
CA ALA A 314 48.02 1.91 -21.88
C ALA A 314 48.67 1.35 -20.61
N SER A 315 49.96 1.62 -20.36
CA SER A 315 50.67 1.19 -19.17
C SER A 315 50.11 1.88 -17.91
N ILE A 316 49.91 3.19 -17.95
CA ILE A 316 49.31 3.93 -16.82
C ILE A 316 47.92 3.38 -16.49
N TYR A 317 47.06 3.14 -17.49
CA TYR A 317 45.74 2.57 -17.31
C TYR A 317 45.78 1.18 -16.66
N ILE A 318 46.64 0.31 -17.12
CA ILE A 318 46.82 -1.04 -16.56
C ILE A 318 47.33 -0.96 -15.10
N GLU A 319 48.34 -0.12 -14.83
CA GLU A 319 48.88 0.07 -13.50
C GLU A 319 47.81 0.61 -12.50
N PHE A 320 46.99 1.58 -12.94
CA PHE A 320 45.87 2.11 -12.17
C PHE A 320 44.86 1.02 -11.84
N LEU A 321 44.42 0.23 -12.83
CA LEU A 321 43.43 -0.84 -12.56
C LEU A 321 43.99 -1.97 -11.67
N ARG A 322 45.28 -2.29 -11.79
CA ARG A 322 45.94 -3.30 -10.95
C ARG A 322 46.23 -2.78 -9.53
N GLY A 323 46.51 -1.48 -9.42
CA GLY A 323 46.84 -0.84 -8.13
C GLY A 323 45.64 -0.47 -7.26
N THR A 324 44.42 -0.42 -7.83
CA THR A 324 43.21 -0.06 -7.10
C THR A 324 42.36 -1.28 -6.77
N PRO A 325 41.83 -1.41 -5.54
CA PRO A 325 40.87 -2.46 -5.19
C PRO A 325 39.62 -2.39 -6.07
N MET A 326 39.11 -3.55 -6.50
CA MET A 326 37.94 -3.64 -7.40
C MET A 326 36.71 -2.89 -6.85
N LEU A 327 36.48 -2.92 -5.53
CA LEU A 327 35.38 -2.20 -4.88
C LEU A 327 35.47 -0.68 -5.10
N VAL A 328 36.69 -0.12 -5.02
CA VAL A 328 36.95 1.32 -5.27
C VAL A 328 36.65 1.67 -6.71
N GLN A 329 37.06 0.82 -7.66
CA GLN A 329 36.75 1.01 -9.10
C GLN A 329 35.25 1.03 -9.36
N VAL A 330 34.49 0.10 -8.74
CA VAL A 330 33.02 0.05 -8.87
C VAL A 330 32.40 1.32 -8.31
N PHE A 331 32.83 1.79 -7.14
CA PHE A 331 32.31 3.04 -6.56
C PHE A 331 32.65 4.26 -7.42
N LEU A 332 33.86 4.34 -7.94
CA LEU A 332 34.26 5.46 -8.84
C LEU A 332 33.40 5.48 -10.11
N VAL A 333 33.13 4.33 -10.71
CA VAL A 333 32.25 4.25 -11.89
C VAL A 333 30.82 4.58 -11.53
N PHE A 334 30.26 4.00 -10.48
CA PHE A 334 28.87 4.18 -10.07
C PHE A 334 28.57 5.63 -9.68
N PHE A 335 29.31 6.18 -8.72
CA PHE A 335 29.09 7.55 -8.25
C PHE A 335 29.65 8.60 -9.22
N GLY A 336 30.71 8.30 -9.94
CA GLY A 336 31.29 9.22 -10.91
C GLY A 336 30.40 9.42 -12.13
N THR A 337 29.77 8.36 -12.64
CA THR A 337 28.82 8.47 -13.77
C THR A 337 27.53 9.19 -13.33
N THR A 338 27.02 8.92 -12.13
CA THR A 338 25.86 9.64 -11.58
C THR A 338 26.15 11.14 -11.44
N ALA A 339 27.31 11.50 -10.89
CA ALA A 339 27.68 12.91 -10.68
C ALA A 339 27.95 13.66 -12.01
N VAL A 340 28.50 12.99 -13.03
CA VAL A 340 28.89 13.63 -14.32
C VAL A 340 27.73 13.63 -15.32
N LEU A 341 26.93 12.56 -15.36
CA LEU A 341 25.87 12.39 -16.37
C LEU A 341 24.47 12.77 -15.84
N GLY A 342 24.33 13.07 -14.56
CA GLY A 342 23.04 13.43 -13.95
C GLY A 342 21.99 12.31 -14.06
N LEU A 343 22.45 11.06 -14.08
CA LEU A 343 21.59 9.87 -14.10
C LEU A 343 21.25 9.48 -12.67
N ASP A 344 19.98 9.66 -12.26
CA ASP A 344 19.40 9.20 -11.00
C ASP A 344 18.96 7.73 -11.09
#